data_54bdb47e1bb263a21161d9565a10aeeb
#
_entry.id   54bdb47e1bb263a21161d9565a10aeeb
#
_cell.length_a   1.000
_cell.length_b   1.000
_cell.length_c   1.000
_cell.angle_alpha   90.00
_cell.angle_beta   90.00
_cell.angle_gamma   90.00
#
_symmetry.space_group_name_H-M   'P 1'
#
loop_
_entity.id
_entity.type
_entity.pdbx_description
1 polymer ?
#
loop_
_entity_poly.entity_id
_entity_poly.type
_entity_poly.pdbx_seq_one_letter_code
_entity_poly.pdbx_strand_id
1 'polypeptide(L)'
;MAHKIREVYIVHHSHTDVGYTDLQEQVIYNQVNNIRRAVELIVDGLEKGTNQKGLKWNCETWYCVEQFLKVATKEEKKAFFDLVKKNSIGLSANYLNFNDLADCEYLTEKIHDMQEVCAEEGITVKTAMFADINGISMGQRDAMLANGVEFLYTNIHTHHGMYPLYQNQKPYFWENEDGKRLLVWSGEHYNLGNALGIVFNKNVNFMTENYFGKAQGDAAGALEKLHSNLIASMEEYEENGYPYDFYITSVSGVFSDNAPINPSIADTVALFNEKYSEEVTLRMVTLQELYDLIRNKVADAPVYRGAINDWWGNGVGLSLIHI
;
A
#
# COMPACT_ATOMS: atom_id res chain seq x y z
N MET A 1 -30.20 2.67 -7.69
CA MET A 1 -29.51 3.18 -8.93
C MET A 1 -28.21 2.40 -9.03
N ALA A 2 -27.67 2.19 -10.21
CA ALA A 2 -26.37 1.53 -10.33
C ALA A 2 -25.27 2.48 -9.76
N HIS A 3 -24.37 1.96 -8.94
CA HIS A 3 -23.24 2.72 -8.43
C HIS A 3 -22.35 3.20 -9.59
N LYS A 4 -21.70 4.36 -9.40
CA LYS A 4 -20.70 4.88 -10.33
C LYS A 4 -19.38 4.11 -10.19
N ILE A 5 -19.01 3.80 -8.94
CA ILE A 5 -17.82 2.99 -8.64
C ILE A 5 -18.11 1.54 -9.02
N ARG A 6 -17.29 0.97 -9.90
CA ARG A 6 -17.45 -0.38 -10.44
C ARG A 6 -16.28 -1.30 -10.14
N GLU A 7 -15.13 -0.75 -9.77
CA GLU A 7 -13.91 -1.48 -9.47
C GLU A 7 -13.33 -1.04 -8.13
N VAL A 8 -12.92 -2.00 -7.31
CA VAL A 8 -12.20 -1.76 -6.06
C VAL A 8 -10.79 -2.33 -6.22
N TYR A 9 -9.79 -1.47 -6.23
CA TYR A 9 -8.39 -1.85 -6.29
C TYR A 9 -7.84 -2.08 -4.89
N ILE A 10 -7.29 -3.27 -4.65
CA ILE A 10 -6.79 -3.70 -3.35
C ILE A 10 -5.25 -3.72 -3.40
N VAL A 11 -4.63 -2.84 -2.62
CA VAL A 11 -3.18 -2.82 -2.39
C VAL A 11 -2.87 -3.65 -1.14
N HIS A 12 -2.38 -4.87 -1.33
CA HIS A 12 -2.03 -5.77 -0.24
C HIS A 12 -0.54 -5.64 0.10
N HIS A 13 -0.24 -5.33 1.35
CA HIS A 13 1.11 -5.11 1.87
C HIS A 13 1.20 -5.55 3.34
N SER A 14 2.31 -5.27 4.00
CA SER A 14 2.44 -5.29 5.45
C SER A 14 3.01 -3.96 5.88
N HIS A 15 2.28 -3.24 6.73
CA HIS A 15 2.82 -2.02 7.32
C HIS A 15 4.10 -2.33 8.08
N THR A 16 5.14 -1.52 7.84
CA THR A 16 6.50 -1.78 8.31
C THR A 16 6.91 -0.79 9.39
N ASP A 17 6.95 -1.27 10.62
CA ASP A 17 7.49 -0.58 11.79
C ASP A 17 8.81 -1.21 12.22
N VAL A 18 9.91 -0.54 11.99
CA VAL A 18 11.23 -1.06 12.42
C VAL A 18 11.55 -0.57 13.82
N GLY A 19 11.36 -1.45 14.80
CA GLY A 19 11.67 -1.21 16.20
C GLY A 19 10.56 -0.52 17.01
N TYR A 20 9.37 -0.33 16.46
CA TYR A 20 8.21 0.23 17.19
C TYR A 20 7.36 -0.85 17.84
N THR A 21 7.00 -1.87 17.08
CA THR A 21 6.11 -2.97 17.52
C THR A 21 6.87 -4.15 18.14
N ASP A 22 8.17 -4.28 17.83
CA ASP A 22 9.07 -5.32 18.37
C ASP A 22 10.53 -4.85 18.24
N LEU A 23 11.49 -5.69 18.64
CA LEU A 23 12.92 -5.45 18.42
C LEU A 23 13.22 -5.34 16.93
N GLN A 24 14.13 -4.46 16.55
CA GLN A 24 14.46 -4.20 15.15
C GLN A 24 14.83 -5.47 14.39
N GLU A 25 15.66 -6.32 14.96
CA GLU A 25 16.08 -7.59 14.37
C GLU A 25 14.89 -8.55 14.15
N GLN A 26 13.94 -8.57 15.10
CA GLN A 26 12.74 -9.39 14.98
C GLN A 26 11.83 -8.88 13.86
N VAL A 27 11.66 -7.57 13.75
CA VAL A 27 10.88 -6.96 12.67
C VAL A 27 11.52 -7.26 11.30
N ILE A 28 12.84 -7.09 11.19
CA ILE A 28 13.56 -7.42 9.95
C ILE A 28 13.38 -8.90 9.59
N TYR A 29 13.51 -9.80 10.57
CA TYR A 29 13.27 -11.22 10.36
C TYR A 29 11.85 -11.50 9.87
N ASN A 30 10.84 -10.88 10.49
CA ASN A 30 9.45 -11.02 10.10
C ASN A 30 9.20 -10.52 8.67
N GLN A 31 9.69 -9.33 8.32
CA GLN A 31 9.50 -8.74 6.99
C GLN A 31 10.21 -9.56 5.90
N VAL A 32 11.41 -10.07 6.15
CA VAL A 32 12.11 -10.99 5.24
C VAL A 32 11.26 -12.25 5.01
N ASN A 33 10.70 -12.83 6.07
CA ASN A 33 9.85 -14.01 5.95
C ASN A 33 8.50 -13.71 5.29
N ASN A 34 7.96 -12.50 5.46
CA ASN A 34 6.75 -12.06 4.74
C ASN A 34 6.98 -12.06 3.22
N ILE A 35 8.14 -11.55 2.77
CA ILE A 35 8.52 -11.58 1.36
C ILE A 35 8.67 -13.03 0.86
N ARG A 36 9.40 -13.89 1.59
CA ARG A 36 9.53 -15.32 1.26
C ARG A 36 8.17 -15.99 1.11
N ARG A 37 7.32 -15.77 2.10
CA ARG A 37 5.99 -16.38 2.13
C ARG A 37 5.11 -15.89 0.97
N ALA A 38 5.21 -14.62 0.59
CA ALA A 38 4.53 -14.09 -0.58
C ALA A 38 4.99 -14.79 -1.87
N VAL A 39 6.30 -14.92 -2.05
CA VAL A 39 6.88 -15.65 -3.20
C VAL A 39 6.39 -17.09 -3.25
N GLU A 40 6.51 -17.84 -2.14
CA GLU A 40 6.09 -19.24 -2.05
C GLU A 40 4.60 -19.41 -2.39
N LEU A 41 3.72 -18.59 -1.80
CA LEU A 41 2.28 -18.71 -2.01
C LEU A 41 1.87 -18.44 -3.46
N ILE A 42 2.50 -17.43 -4.09
CA ILE A 42 2.19 -17.09 -5.48
C ILE A 42 2.71 -18.18 -6.42
N VAL A 43 3.95 -18.67 -6.23
CA VAL A 43 4.53 -19.76 -7.03
C VAL A 43 3.70 -21.00 -6.89
N ASP A 44 3.40 -21.43 -5.66
CA ASP A 44 2.53 -22.57 -5.37
C ASP A 44 1.14 -22.44 -6.06
N GLY A 45 0.57 -21.25 -5.99
CA GLY A 45 -0.72 -20.95 -6.62
C GLY A 45 -0.67 -21.08 -8.14
N LEU A 46 0.42 -20.62 -8.77
CA LEU A 46 0.65 -20.76 -10.21
C LEU A 46 0.83 -22.22 -10.62
N GLU A 47 1.61 -23.00 -9.86
CA GLU A 47 1.86 -24.42 -10.15
C GLU A 47 0.62 -25.28 -9.95
N LYS A 48 -0.14 -25.02 -8.89
CA LYS A 48 -1.35 -25.82 -8.53
C LYS A 48 -2.63 -25.31 -9.17
N GLY A 49 -2.60 -24.14 -9.81
CA GLY A 49 -3.78 -23.52 -10.44
C GLY A 49 -4.82 -22.99 -9.44
N THR A 50 -4.44 -22.75 -8.18
CA THR A 50 -5.34 -22.27 -7.14
C THR A 50 -5.55 -20.74 -7.21
N ASN A 51 -6.47 -20.21 -6.41
CA ASN A 51 -6.74 -18.77 -6.38
C ASN A 51 -5.52 -17.93 -5.98
N GLN A 52 -4.58 -18.50 -5.20
CA GLN A 52 -3.36 -17.84 -4.79
C GLN A 52 -2.47 -17.39 -5.96
N LYS A 53 -2.68 -17.93 -7.18
CA LYS A 53 -2.05 -17.39 -8.41
C LYS A 53 -2.40 -15.92 -8.68
N GLY A 54 -3.54 -15.46 -8.15
CA GLY A 54 -4.01 -14.06 -8.25
C GLY A 54 -3.55 -13.16 -7.12
N LEU A 55 -2.81 -13.69 -6.13
CA LEU A 55 -2.25 -12.86 -5.07
C LEU A 55 -1.32 -11.79 -5.64
N LYS A 56 -1.43 -10.59 -5.07
CA LYS A 56 -0.47 -9.51 -5.26
C LYS A 56 0.10 -9.14 -3.89
N TRP A 57 1.37 -8.85 -3.86
CA TRP A 57 2.05 -8.38 -2.66
C TRP A 57 2.88 -7.15 -2.99
N ASN A 58 2.72 -6.08 -2.22
CA ASN A 58 3.53 -4.89 -2.37
C ASN A 58 4.54 -4.80 -1.23
N CYS A 59 5.82 -4.75 -1.57
CA CYS A 59 6.87 -4.44 -0.61
C CYS A 59 6.81 -2.95 -0.31
N GLU A 60 6.28 -2.59 0.87
CA GLU A 60 6.01 -1.22 1.29
C GLU A 60 7.27 -0.36 1.31
N THR A 61 8.39 -0.95 1.74
CA THR A 61 9.68 -0.27 1.84
C THR A 61 10.78 -1.05 1.14
N TRP A 62 11.71 -0.31 0.50
CA TRP A 62 12.88 -0.95 -0.12
C TRP A 62 13.82 -1.58 0.92
N TYR A 63 13.93 -1.01 2.10
CA TYR A 63 14.78 -1.54 3.16
C TYR A 63 14.47 -3.02 3.46
N CYS A 64 13.21 -3.42 3.53
CA CYS A 64 12.83 -4.82 3.75
C CYS A 64 13.27 -5.72 2.59
N VAL A 65 13.17 -5.25 1.35
CA VAL A 65 13.66 -5.96 0.16
C VAL A 65 15.17 -6.08 0.20
N GLU A 66 15.89 -5.01 0.54
CA GLU A 66 17.35 -5.03 0.70
C GLU A 66 17.78 -6.08 1.73
N GLN A 67 17.10 -6.15 2.90
CA GLN A 67 17.41 -7.17 3.91
C GLN A 67 17.09 -8.59 3.41
N PHE A 68 15.99 -8.78 2.69
CA PHE A 68 15.68 -10.05 2.05
C PHE A 68 16.77 -10.45 1.06
N LEU A 69 17.19 -9.55 0.18
CA LEU A 69 18.22 -9.82 -0.82
C LEU A 69 19.59 -10.16 -0.21
N LYS A 70 19.92 -9.67 1.00
CA LYS A 70 21.16 -10.01 1.72
C LYS A 70 21.21 -11.47 2.15
N VAL A 71 20.07 -12.08 2.46
CA VAL A 71 19.99 -13.42 3.04
C VAL A 71 19.34 -14.47 2.13
N ALA A 72 18.70 -14.04 1.03
CA ALA A 72 18.03 -14.92 0.07
C ALA A 72 19.02 -15.73 -0.76
N THR A 73 18.68 -16.98 -1.06
CA THR A 73 19.41 -17.83 -2.01
C THR A 73 19.28 -17.27 -3.43
N LYS A 74 20.08 -17.80 -4.36
CA LYS A 74 19.99 -17.40 -5.77
C LYS A 74 18.62 -17.74 -6.37
N GLU A 75 18.07 -18.88 -5.97
CA GLU A 75 16.75 -19.36 -6.40
C GLU A 75 15.63 -18.46 -5.88
N GLU A 76 15.68 -18.08 -4.60
CA GLU A 76 14.71 -17.14 -4.00
C GLU A 76 14.76 -15.77 -4.68
N LYS A 77 15.97 -15.21 -4.92
CA LYS A 77 16.13 -13.94 -5.64
C LYS A 77 15.54 -14.02 -7.03
N LYS A 78 15.86 -15.09 -7.77
CA LYS A 78 15.32 -15.30 -9.11
C LYS A 78 13.80 -15.36 -9.09
N ALA A 79 13.21 -16.16 -8.22
CA ALA A 79 11.75 -16.29 -8.09
C ALA A 79 11.10 -14.95 -7.73
N PHE A 80 11.69 -14.19 -6.81
CA PHE A 80 11.22 -12.86 -6.43
C PHE A 80 11.20 -11.90 -7.63
N PHE A 81 12.32 -11.74 -8.34
CA PHE A 81 12.37 -10.82 -9.47
C PHE A 81 11.53 -11.29 -10.66
N ASP A 82 11.40 -12.60 -10.88
CA ASP A 82 10.47 -13.13 -11.89
C ASP A 82 9.01 -12.75 -11.58
N LEU A 83 8.62 -12.72 -10.29
CA LEU A 83 7.29 -12.28 -9.87
C LEU A 83 7.12 -10.76 -9.94
N VAL A 84 8.18 -9.98 -9.71
CA VAL A 84 8.16 -8.52 -9.93
C VAL A 84 7.91 -8.23 -11.42
N LYS A 85 8.65 -8.88 -12.31
CA LYS A 85 8.49 -8.73 -13.79
C LYS A 85 7.08 -9.12 -14.27
N LYS A 86 6.40 -10.02 -13.55
CA LYS A 86 5.02 -10.46 -13.83
C LYS A 86 3.95 -9.60 -13.14
N ASN A 87 4.33 -8.53 -12.47
CA ASN A 87 3.42 -7.72 -11.66
C ASN A 87 2.65 -8.52 -10.59
N SER A 88 3.25 -9.58 -10.03
CA SER A 88 2.72 -10.31 -8.88
C SER A 88 3.28 -9.78 -7.56
N ILE A 89 4.49 -9.20 -7.60
CA ILE A 89 5.10 -8.46 -6.50
C ILE A 89 5.35 -7.02 -6.95
N GLY A 90 4.88 -6.06 -6.17
CA GLY A 90 5.11 -4.63 -6.36
C GLY A 90 6.28 -4.15 -5.52
N LEU A 91 7.04 -3.22 -6.07
CA LEU A 91 8.15 -2.54 -5.39
C LEU A 91 7.79 -1.09 -5.09
N SER A 92 8.27 -0.61 -3.96
CA SER A 92 8.18 0.79 -3.54
C SER A 92 9.57 1.41 -3.48
N ALA A 93 9.73 2.57 -4.09
CA ALA A 93 10.95 3.37 -4.03
C ALA A 93 11.16 4.05 -2.67
N ASN A 94 10.16 3.98 -1.78
CA ASN A 94 10.32 4.44 -0.41
C ASN A 94 11.32 3.55 0.34
N TYR A 95 12.38 4.15 0.90
CA TYR A 95 13.37 3.38 1.64
C TYR A 95 12.83 2.86 2.96
N LEU A 96 12.23 3.73 3.77
CA LEU A 96 11.53 3.43 5.02
C LEU A 96 10.43 4.47 5.25
N ASN A 97 9.42 4.12 6.06
CA ASN A 97 8.49 5.09 6.62
C ASN A 97 9.19 5.80 7.78
N PHE A 98 9.60 7.02 7.59
CA PHE A 98 10.20 7.82 8.65
C PHE A 98 9.91 9.31 8.47
N ASN A 99 9.97 10.01 9.60
CA ASN A 99 9.83 11.46 9.65
C ASN A 99 11.00 12.17 8.94
N ASP A 100 10.82 13.44 8.66
CA ASP A 100 11.68 14.30 7.86
C ASP A 100 13.07 14.62 8.44
N LEU A 101 13.67 13.70 9.18
CA LEU A 101 15.00 13.88 9.77
C LEU A 101 16.13 13.28 8.90
N ALA A 102 15.78 12.62 7.82
CA ALA A 102 16.76 12.04 6.91
C ALA A 102 17.24 13.08 5.89
N ASP A 103 18.54 13.08 5.62
CA ASP A 103 19.15 13.93 4.62
C ASP A 103 18.66 13.60 3.21
N CYS A 104 18.37 14.61 2.41
CA CYS A 104 17.84 14.43 1.05
C CYS A 104 18.86 13.76 0.11
N GLU A 105 20.16 14.03 0.26
CA GLU A 105 21.19 13.38 -0.54
C GLU A 105 21.24 11.89 -0.23
N TYR A 106 21.20 11.53 1.07
CA TYR A 106 21.14 10.14 1.50
C TYR A 106 19.93 9.41 0.94
N LEU A 107 18.74 10.03 0.99
CA LEU A 107 17.53 9.42 0.41
C LEU A 107 17.63 9.26 -1.10
N THR A 108 18.20 10.25 -1.79
CA THR A 108 18.44 10.19 -3.23
C THR A 108 19.36 9.03 -3.58
N GLU A 109 20.46 8.87 -2.83
CA GLU A 109 21.41 7.77 -2.99
C GLU A 109 20.73 6.41 -2.75
N LYS A 110 19.94 6.27 -1.68
CA LYS A 110 19.24 5.01 -1.39
C LYS A 110 18.23 4.60 -2.47
N ILE A 111 17.54 5.56 -3.06
CA ILE A 111 16.64 5.27 -4.18
C ILE A 111 17.47 4.94 -5.44
N HIS A 112 18.59 5.61 -5.65
CA HIS A 112 19.50 5.30 -6.75
C HIS A 112 20.07 3.88 -6.65
N ASP A 113 20.60 3.49 -5.48
CA ASP A 113 21.09 2.12 -5.21
C ASP A 113 20.01 1.06 -5.53
N MET A 114 18.78 1.33 -5.14
CA MET A 114 17.62 0.47 -5.47
C MET A 114 17.44 0.35 -6.99
N GLN A 115 17.45 1.48 -7.70
CA GLN A 115 17.29 1.49 -9.16
C GLN A 115 18.40 0.72 -9.86
N GLU A 116 19.65 0.81 -9.38
CA GLU A 116 20.77 0.03 -9.92
C GLU A 116 20.55 -1.48 -9.73
N VAL A 117 20.19 -1.91 -8.51
CA VAL A 117 19.88 -3.33 -8.24
C VAL A 117 18.72 -3.84 -9.11
N CYS A 118 17.69 -3.03 -9.29
CA CYS A 118 16.55 -3.40 -10.13
C CYS A 118 16.93 -3.39 -11.62
N ALA A 119 17.79 -2.48 -12.07
CA ALA A 119 18.23 -2.39 -13.45
C ALA A 119 19.07 -3.61 -13.90
N GLU A 120 19.84 -4.22 -13.00
CA GLU A 120 20.53 -5.50 -13.26
C GLU A 120 19.55 -6.62 -13.65
N GLU A 121 18.31 -6.53 -13.15
CA GLU A 121 17.24 -7.45 -13.47
C GLU A 121 16.32 -6.96 -14.61
N GLY A 122 16.61 -5.81 -15.23
CA GLY A 122 15.82 -5.19 -16.28
C GLY A 122 14.50 -4.59 -15.78
N ILE A 123 14.46 -4.17 -14.52
CA ILE A 123 13.31 -3.56 -13.86
C ILE A 123 13.59 -2.07 -13.62
N THR A 124 12.59 -1.23 -13.84
CA THR A 124 12.59 0.18 -13.44
C THR A 124 11.44 0.42 -12.47
N VAL A 125 11.74 0.92 -11.27
CA VAL A 125 10.73 1.19 -10.25
C VAL A 125 10.24 2.63 -10.39
N LYS A 126 8.97 2.80 -10.74
CA LYS A 126 8.34 4.12 -10.95
C LYS A 126 7.38 4.51 -9.84
N THR A 127 7.23 3.66 -8.83
CA THR A 127 6.20 3.79 -7.81
C THR A 127 6.80 3.77 -6.43
N ALA A 128 6.18 4.51 -5.52
CA ALA A 128 6.48 4.52 -4.10
C ALA A 128 5.19 4.40 -3.28
N MET A 129 5.31 3.95 -2.05
CA MET A 129 4.23 3.87 -1.08
C MET A 129 4.74 4.39 0.27
N PHE A 130 3.91 5.20 0.93
CA PHE A 130 4.08 5.57 2.33
C PHE A 130 2.84 5.12 3.09
N ALA A 131 3.06 4.50 4.24
CA ALA A 131 1.98 4.12 5.14
C ALA A 131 2.25 4.66 6.54
N ASP A 132 1.18 4.94 7.28
CA ASP A 132 1.13 5.44 8.63
C ASP A 132 1.50 6.94 8.77
N ILE A 133 2.53 7.40 8.13
CA ILE A 133 3.03 8.79 8.23
C ILE A 133 2.12 9.75 7.48
N ASN A 134 1.70 10.83 8.16
CA ASN A 134 0.71 11.77 7.66
C ASN A 134 1.31 12.96 6.88
N GLY A 135 2.62 13.05 6.80
CA GLY A 135 3.32 14.10 6.05
C GLY A 135 4.61 13.58 5.44
N ILE A 136 5.05 14.25 4.38
CA ILE A 136 6.23 13.87 3.60
C ILE A 136 6.95 15.15 3.21
N SER A 137 8.28 15.20 3.37
CA SER A 137 9.07 16.37 3.03
C SER A 137 9.19 16.58 1.51
N MET A 138 9.45 17.84 1.17
CA MET A 138 9.80 18.18 -0.21
C MET A 138 11.10 17.50 -0.64
N GLY A 139 12.04 17.28 0.29
CA GLY A 139 13.26 16.54 0.02
C GLY A 139 13.02 15.09 -0.40
N GLN A 140 12.08 14.40 0.24
CA GLN A 140 11.67 13.04 -0.18
C GLN A 140 11.03 13.04 -1.57
N ARG A 141 10.16 14.02 -1.87
CA ARG A 141 9.61 14.21 -3.23
C ARG A 141 10.73 14.38 -4.25
N ASP A 142 11.69 15.25 -3.96
CA ASP A 142 12.76 15.59 -4.90
C ASP A 142 13.70 14.39 -5.10
N ALA A 143 14.00 13.62 -4.05
CA ALA A 143 14.74 12.37 -4.15
C ALA A 143 14.04 11.34 -5.05
N MET A 144 12.71 11.20 -4.93
CA MET A 144 11.91 10.33 -5.80
C MET A 144 11.94 10.82 -7.25
N LEU A 145 11.70 12.11 -7.49
CA LEU A 145 11.71 12.70 -8.83
C LEU A 145 13.09 12.63 -9.51
N ALA A 146 14.17 12.77 -8.74
CA ALA A 146 15.55 12.62 -9.24
C ALA A 146 15.84 11.21 -9.74
N ASN A 147 15.17 10.20 -9.19
CA ASN A 147 15.33 8.80 -9.52
C ASN A 147 14.22 8.23 -10.42
N GLY A 148 13.44 9.08 -11.06
CA GLY A 148 12.43 8.67 -12.06
C GLY A 148 11.17 8.03 -11.48
N VAL A 149 10.88 8.23 -10.18
CA VAL A 149 9.59 7.84 -9.58
C VAL A 149 8.50 8.78 -10.11
N GLU A 150 7.41 8.19 -10.56
CA GLU A 150 6.30 8.91 -11.21
C GLU A 150 5.02 8.90 -10.35
N PHE A 151 4.89 7.94 -9.43
CA PHE A 151 3.68 7.75 -8.63
C PHE A 151 4.00 7.46 -7.16
N LEU A 152 3.26 8.12 -6.27
CA LEU A 152 3.29 7.93 -4.84
C LEU A 152 1.89 7.61 -4.32
N TYR A 153 1.75 6.46 -3.68
CA TYR A 153 0.55 6.07 -2.95
C TYR A 153 0.76 6.30 -1.47
N THR A 154 -0.07 7.15 -0.84
CA THR A 154 0.03 7.43 0.60
C THR A 154 -1.15 6.87 1.34
N ASN A 155 -0.88 6.23 2.47
CA ASN A 155 -1.87 5.77 3.44
C ASN A 155 -1.53 6.35 4.80
N ILE A 156 -2.50 6.89 5.47
CA ILE A 156 -2.30 7.59 6.73
C ILE A 156 -2.72 6.75 7.93
N HIS A 157 -2.32 7.21 9.10
CA HIS A 157 -2.86 6.77 10.37
C HIS A 157 -3.93 7.75 10.86
N THR A 158 -5.18 7.32 10.90
CA THR A 158 -6.31 8.21 11.19
C THR A 158 -6.38 8.73 12.63
N HIS A 159 -5.62 8.14 13.56
CA HIS A 159 -5.59 8.56 14.97
C HIS A 159 -4.64 9.73 15.26
N HIS A 160 -3.67 10.00 14.39
CA HIS A 160 -2.59 10.94 14.65
C HIS A 160 -2.62 12.21 13.81
N GLY A 161 -3.66 12.45 13.07
CA GLY A 161 -3.76 13.68 12.30
C GLY A 161 -4.81 13.61 11.21
N MET A 162 -4.78 14.63 10.39
CA MET A 162 -5.70 14.77 9.27
C MET A 162 -5.04 14.29 7.99
N TYR A 163 -5.86 14.01 6.99
CA TYR A 163 -5.38 13.71 5.65
C TYR A 163 -4.51 14.86 5.13
N PRO A 164 -3.36 14.55 4.48
CA PRO A 164 -2.57 15.56 3.82
C PRO A 164 -3.45 16.44 2.92
N LEU A 165 -3.29 17.76 3.02
CA LEU A 165 -4.11 18.73 2.30
C LEU A 165 -5.62 18.60 2.54
N TYR A 166 -6.04 17.99 3.65
CA TYR A 166 -7.45 17.70 3.97
C TYR A 166 -8.17 16.89 2.87
N GLN A 167 -7.42 16.03 2.17
CA GLN A 167 -7.96 15.22 1.08
C GLN A 167 -7.69 13.74 1.32
N ASN A 168 -8.71 12.92 1.14
CA ASN A 168 -8.59 11.47 1.07
C ASN A 168 -9.22 10.95 -0.22
N GLN A 169 -8.76 9.80 -0.68
CA GLN A 169 -9.19 9.18 -1.94
C GLN A 169 -9.17 10.19 -3.12
N LYS A 170 -8.13 11.04 -3.15
CA LYS A 170 -7.99 12.06 -4.18
C LYS A 170 -6.55 12.14 -4.68
N PRO A 171 -6.37 12.30 -6.01
CA PRO A 171 -5.06 12.53 -6.60
C PRO A 171 -4.69 14.00 -6.59
N TYR A 172 -3.38 14.26 -6.63
CA TYR A 172 -2.80 15.55 -6.98
C TYR A 172 -1.43 15.35 -7.60
N PHE A 173 -0.97 16.31 -8.40
CA PHE A 173 0.40 16.39 -8.87
C PHE A 173 1.22 17.24 -7.90
N TRP A 174 2.21 16.64 -7.27
CA TRP A 174 3.14 17.36 -6.41
C TRP A 174 4.33 17.85 -7.23
N GLU A 175 4.31 19.13 -7.57
CA GLU A 175 5.29 19.74 -8.46
C GLU A 175 6.45 20.35 -7.67
N ASN A 176 7.67 20.12 -8.14
CA ASN A 176 8.87 20.75 -7.59
C ASN A 176 9.20 22.08 -8.27
N GLU A 177 10.28 22.73 -7.84
CA GLU A 177 10.71 24.02 -8.38
C GLU A 177 11.14 23.95 -9.86
N ASP A 178 11.61 22.78 -10.32
CA ASP A 178 11.96 22.54 -11.71
C ASP A 178 10.76 22.23 -12.62
N GLY A 179 9.55 22.21 -12.06
CA GLY A 179 8.32 21.86 -12.78
C GLY A 179 8.13 20.37 -13.01
N LYS A 180 8.95 19.50 -12.40
CA LYS A 180 8.74 18.05 -12.40
C LYS A 180 7.61 17.69 -11.45
N ARG A 181 6.82 16.67 -11.82
CA ARG A 181 5.61 16.30 -11.12
C ARG A 181 5.62 14.85 -10.68
N LEU A 182 5.29 14.62 -9.42
CA LEU A 182 4.99 13.33 -8.85
C LEU A 182 3.46 13.21 -8.74
N LEU A 183 2.86 12.22 -9.39
CA LEU A 183 1.44 11.94 -9.14
C LEU A 183 1.29 11.31 -7.76
N VAL A 184 0.50 11.91 -6.91
CA VAL A 184 0.21 11.39 -5.56
C VAL A 184 -1.24 10.98 -5.48
N TRP A 185 -1.51 9.78 -4.97
CA TRP A 185 -2.83 9.39 -4.52
C TRP A 185 -2.87 9.45 -2.99
N SER A 186 -3.68 10.35 -2.44
CA SER A 186 -3.94 10.40 -1.00
C SER A 186 -4.98 9.35 -0.65
N GLY A 187 -4.54 8.23 -0.11
CA GLY A 187 -5.39 7.13 0.30
C GLY A 187 -5.95 7.32 1.72
N GLU A 188 -6.59 6.29 2.22
CA GLU A 188 -7.11 6.21 3.58
C GLU A 188 -6.15 5.44 4.50
N HIS A 189 -6.66 4.99 5.63
CA HIS A 189 -5.88 4.17 6.55
C HIS A 189 -5.33 2.92 5.86
N TYR A 190 -4.07 2.60 6.10
CA TYR A 190 -3.34 1.51 5.44
C TYR A 190 -3.92 0.10 5.66
N ASN A 191 -4.88 -0.06 6.57
CA ASN A 191 -5.61 -1.32 6.79
C ASN A 191 -7.12 -1.20 6.63
N LEU A 192 -7.62 -0.18 5.92
CA LEU A 192 -9.06 0.00 5.73
C LEU A 192 -9.71 -1.24 5.08
N GLY A 193 -9.07 -1.87 4.12
CA GLY A 193 -9.56 -3.09 3.49
C GLY A 193 -9.74 -4.25 4.48
N ASN A 194 -8.88 -4.33 5.50
CA ASN A 194 -9.08 -5.29 6.60
C ASN A 194 -10.38 -4.97 7.35
N ALA A 195 -10.60 -3.70 7.68
CA ALA A 195 -11.79 -3.25 8.39
C ALA A 195 -13.07 -3.43 7.57
N LEU A 196 -13.02 -3.26 6.25
CA LEU A 196 -14.13 -3.55 5.34
C LEU A 196 -14.51 -5.04 5.32
N GLY A 197 -13.59 -5.94 5.69
CA GLY A 197 -13.82 -7.38 5.75
C GLY A 197 -13.21 -8.16 4.57
N ILE A 198 -12.30 -7.56 3.80
CA ILE A 198 -11.55 -8.27 2.74
C ILE A 198 -10.71 -9.41 3.33
N VAL A 199 -10.25 -9.24 4.57
CA VAL A 199 -9.57 -10.29 5.32
C VAL A 199 -10.56 -11.04 6.19
N PHE A 200 -10.88 -12.28 5.83
CA PHE A 200 -11.64 -13.14 6.70
C PHE A 200 -10.76 -13.63 7.83
N ASN A 201 -11.05 -13.17 9.02
CA ASN A 201 -10.40 -13.66 10.21
C ASN A 201 -11.46 -14.13 11.21
N LYS A 202 -11.29 -15.33 11.74
CA LYS A 202 -12.12 -15.85 12.84
C LYS A 202 -11.88 -15.10 14.14
N ASN A 203 -10.72 -14.44 14.24
CA ASN A 203 -10.39 -13.63 15.39
C ASN A 203 -10.87 -12.21 15.15
N VAL A 204 -11.85 -11.81 15.92
CA VAL A 204 -12.27 -10.42 16.02
C VAL A 204 -11.09 -9.61 16.52
N ASN A 205 -10.73 -8.56 15.82
CA ASN A 205 -9.77 -7.60 16.33
C ASN A 205 -10.45 -6.27 16.64
N PHE A 206 -9.75 -5.46 17.39
CA PHE A 206 -10.23 -4.15 17.86
C PHE A 206 -10.79 -3.27 16.74
N MET A 207 -10.13 -3.25 15.58
CA MET A 207 -10.56 -2.40 14.47
C MET A 207 -11.86 -2.90 13.86
N THR A 208 -11.98 -4.21 13.62
CA THR A 208 -13.21 -4.80 13.07
C THR A 208 -14.40 -4.58 13.98
N GLU A 209 -14.23 -4.75 15.30
CA GLU A 209 -15.31 -4.50 16.28
C GLU A 209 -15.75 -3.04 16.31
N ASN A 210 -14.81 -2.11 16.28
CA ASN A 210 -15.10 -0.70 16.44
C ASN A 210 -15.73 -0.05 15.20
N TYR A 211 -15.31 -0.47 14.00
CA TYR A 211 -15.76 0.16 12.77
C TYR A 211 -16.96 -0.54 12.13
N PHE A 212 -17.00 -1.86 12.14
CA PHE A 212 -17.99 -2.63 11.37
C PHE A 212 -18.73 -3.70 12.18
N GLY A 213 -18.52 -3.72 13.50
CA GLY A 213 -19.15 -4.71 14.39
C GLY A 213 -18.38 -6.05 14.39
N LYS A 214 -18.96 -7.05 15.02
CA LYS A 214 -18.29 -8.33 15.28
C LYS A 214 -17.92 -9.07 14.00
N ALA A 215 -16.74 -9.68 14.01
CA ALA A 215 -16.29 -10.55 12.91
C ALA A 215 -17.28 -11.71 12.69
N GLN A 216 -17.38 -12.13 11.46
CA GLN A 216 -18.34 -13.13 11.04
C GLN A 216 -17.86 -14.56 11.35
N GLY A 217 -18.77 -15.39 11.82
CA GLY A 217 -18.47 -16.77 12.19
C GLY A 217 -18.35 -17.74 11.00
N ASP A 218 -18.93 -17.39 9.85
CA ASP A 218 -18.94 -18.21 8.65
C ASP A 218 -18.56 -17.41 7.40
N ALA A 219 -18.13 -18.11 6.34
CA ALA A 219 -17.68 -17.47 5.12
C ALA A 219 -18.81 -16.76 4.34
N ALA A 220 -20.04 -17.27 4.40
CA ALA A 220 -21.18 -16.70 3.68
C ALA A 220 -21.58 -15.36 4.32
N GLY A 221 -21.75 -15.32 5.64
CA GLY A 221 -22.04 -14.11 6.37
C GLY A 221 -20.91 -13.05 6.26
N ALA A 222 -19.65 -13.50 6.17
CA ALA A 222 -18.51 -12.62 5.96
C ALA A 222 -18.52 -11.95 4.59
N LEU A 223 -18.88 -12.65 3.52
CA LEU A 223 -19.02 -12.07 2.17
C LEU A 223 -20.13 -11.04 2.09
N GLU A 224 -21.29 -11.34 2.70
CA GLU A 224 -22.41 -10.40 2.75
C GLU A 224 -22.05 -9.13 3.55
N LYS A 225 -21.29 -9.29 4.62
CA LYS A 225 -20.81 -8.17 5.42
C LYS A 225 -19.81 -7.33 4.65
N LEU A 226 -18.85 -7.95 3.97
CA LEU A 226 -17.90 -7.27 3.08
C LEU A 226 -18.66 -6.47 2.00
N HIS A 227 -19.62 -7.10 1.32
CA HIS A 227 -20.43 -6.42 0.32
C HIS A 227 -21.14 -5.21 0.92
N SER A 228 -21.85 -5.38 2.03
CA SER A 228 -22.58 -4.28 2.69
C SER A 228 -21.65 -3.13 3.10
N ASN A 229 -20.47 -3.43 3.64
CA ASN A 229 -19.51 -2.42 4.05
C ASN A 229 -18.92 -1.66 2.84
N LEU A 230 -18.62 -2.37 1.75
CA LEU A 230 -18.13 -1.74 0.52
C LEU A 230 -19.19 -0.83 -0.10
N ILE A 231 -20.42 -1.30 -0.22
CA ILE A 231 -21.52 -0.49 -0.76
C ILE A 231 -21.73 0.77 0.07
N ALA A 232 -21.79 0.65 1.40
CA ALA A 232 -21.95 1.81 2.27
C ALA A 232 -20.81 2.83 2.13
N SER A 233 -19.56 2.36 2.02
CA SER A 233 -18.40 3.23 1.80
C SER A 233 -18.45 3.90 0.43
N MET A 234 -18.82 3.17 -0.62
CA MET A 234 -18.93 3.71 -1.97
C MET A 234 -20.05 4.76 -2.08
N GLU A 235 -21.20 4.50 -1.48
CA GLU A 235 -22.33 5.45 -1.42
C GLU A 235 -21.90 6.75 -0.75
N GLU A 236 -21.21 6.68 0.39
CA GLU A 236 -20.70 7.86 1.09
C GLU A 236 -19.77 8.69 0.19
N TYR A 237 -18.86 8.07 -0.54
CA TYR A 237 -17.97 8.77 -1.50
C TYR A 237 -18.76 9.37 -2.65
N GLU A 238 -19.70 8.64 -3.25
CA GLU A 238 -20.52 9.10 -4.37
C GLU A 238 -21.41 10.29 -3.97
N GLU A 239 -22.03 10.26 -2.78
CA GLU A 239 -22.81 11.35 -2.21
C GLU A 239 -21.97 12.61 -1.97
N ASN A 240 -20.69 12.45 -1.63
CA ASN A 240 -19.72 13.52 -1.45
C ASN A 240 -19.04 13.95 -2.77
N GLY A 241 -19.56 13.52 -3.92
CA GLY A 241 -19.12 13.97 -5.24
C GLY A 241 -17.83 13.33 -5.74
N TYR A 242 -17.53 12.12 -5.30
CA TYR A 242 -16.37 11.34 -5.79
C TYR A 242 -16.47 11.15 -7.31
N PRO A 243 -15.44 11.57 -8.09
CA PRO A 243 -15.60 11.65 -9.54
C PRO A 243 -15.26 10.35 -10.27
N TYR A 244 -14.59 9.38 -9.64
CA TYR A 244 -14.02 8.22 -10.30
C TYR A 244 -14.97 7.01 -10.31
N ASP A 245 -14.73 6.10 -11.27
CA ASP A 245 -15.42 4.81 -11.41
C ASP A 245 -14.71 3.66 -10.66
N PHE A 246 -13.70 3.98 -9.88
CA PHE A 246 -12.92 3.05 -9.07
C PHE A 246 -12.74 3.55 -7.63
N TYR A 247 -12.48 2.63 -6.71
CA TYR A 247 -12.14 2.88 -5.32
C TYR A 247 -10.84 2.17 -4.98
N ILE A 248 -9.98 2.77 -4.16
CA ILE A 248 -8.70 2.18 -3.76
C ILE A 248 -8.73 1.92 -2.26
N THR A 249 -8.35 0.71 -1.86
CA THR A 249 -8.20 0.35 -0.45
C THR A 249 -6.94 -0.46 -0.23
N SER A 250 -6.39 -0.38 0.98
CA SER A 250 -5.20 -1.14 1.38
C SER A 250 -5.57 -2.23 2.37
N VAL A 251 -4.85 -3.34 2.29
CA VAL A 251 -4.88 -4.44 3.24
C VAL A 251 -3.49 -4.64 3.79
N SER A 252 -3.32 -4.45 5.10
CA SER A 252 -2.07 -4.72 5.81
C SER A 252 -2.12 -6.10 6.47
N GLY A 253 -1.43 -7.07 5.86
CA GLY A 253 -1.26 -8.43 6.36
C GLY A 253 -2.54 -9.07 6.91
N VAL A 254 -2.43 -9.63 8.12
CA VAL A 254 -3.55 -10.24 8.85
C VAL A 254 -4.18 -9.32 9.89
N PHE A 255 -4.00 -8.01 9.77
CA PHE A 255 -4.56 -6.98 10.65
C PHE A 255 -3.68 -6.52 11.81
N SER A 256 -2.41 -6.54 11.66
CA SER A 256 -1.46 -5.89 12.57
C SER A 256 -0.26 -5.39 11.79
N ASP A 257 0.50 -4.49 12.40
CA ASP A 257 1.74 -4.03 11.82
C ASP A 257 2.75 -5.17 11.77
N ASN A 258 3.63 -5.16 10.79
CA ASN A 258 4.59 -6.23 10.52
C ASN A 258 3.97 -7.63 10.31
N ALA A 259 2.67 -7.69 10.04
CA ALA A 259 1.95 -8.95 9.90
C ALA A 259 2.29 -9.69 8.60
N PRO A 260 2.19 -11.03 8.60
CA PRO A 260 2.43 -11.82 7.41
C PRO A 260 1.34 -11.62 6.35
N ILE A 261 1.66 -11.99 5.10
CA ILE A 261 0.70 -12.08 4.01
C ILE A 261 -0.49 -12.96 4.40
N ASN A 262 -1.70 -12.51 4.06
CA ASN A 262 -2.90 -13.31 4.24
C ASN A 262 -3.27 -14.04 2.94
N PRO A 263 -3.10 -15.37 2.86
CA PRO A 263 -3.40 -16.12 1.65
C PRO A 263 -4.89 -16.19 1.32
N SER A 264 -5.78 -15.98 2.30
CA SER A 264 -7.23 -16.06 2.10
C SER A 264 -7.82 -14.91 1.28
N ILE A 265 -7.08 -13.82 1.09
CA ILE A 265 -7.54 -12.67 0.28
C ILE A 265 -7.86 -13.09 -1.15
N ALA A 266 -7.04 -13.97 -1.75
CA ALA A 266 -7.29 -14.45 -3.10
C ALA A 266 -8.61 -15.23 -3.21
N ASP A 267 -8.93 -16.05 -2.20
CA ASP A 267 -10.20 -16.78 -2.13
C ASP A 267 -11.37 -15.82 -1.89
N THR A 268 -11.19 -14.84 -1.00
CA THR A 268 -12.19 -13.78 -0.77
C THR A 268 -12.53 -13.03 -2.06
N VAL A 269 -11.51 -12.57 -2.79
CA VAL A 269 -11.69 -11.85 -4.05
C VAL A 269 -12.40 -12.72 -5.08
N ALA A 270 -12.01 -14.01 -5.21
CA ALA A 270 -12.64 -14.94 -6.15
C ALA A 270 -14.12 -15.16 -5.82
N LEU A 271 -14.45 -15.48 -4.56
CA LEU A 271 -15.82 -15.71 -4.10
C LEU A 271 -16.69 -14.45 -4.18
N PHE A 272 -16.13 -13.30 -3.85
CA PHE A 272 -16.83 -12.02 -3.97
C PHE A 272 -17.19 -11.72 -5.42
N ASN A 273 -16.24 -11.84 -6.32
CA ASN A 273 -16.46 -11.58 -7.75
C ASN A 273 -17.43 -12.58 -8.39
N GLU A 274 -17.40 -13.85 -7.98
CA GLU A 274 -18.38 -14.84 -8.42
C GLU A 274 -19.81 -14.40 -8.09
N LYS A 275 -20.01 -13.78 -6.93
CA LYS A 275 -21.36 -13.41 -6.44
C LYS A 275 -21.79 -11.99 -6.83
N TYR A 276 -20.87 -11.01 -6.87
CA TYR A 276 -21.21 -9.58 -6.92
C TYR A 276 -20.58 -8.82 -8.09
N SER A 277 -19.89 -9.45 -9.03
CA SER A 277 -19.17 -8.77 -10.11
C SER A 277 -20.06 -7.97 -11.08
N GLU A 278 -21.36 -8.24 -11.12
CA GLU A 278 -22.31 -7.42 -11.91
C GLU A 278 -22.50 -6.02 -11.30
N GLU A 279 -22.28 -5.88 -10.00
CA GLU A 279 -22.41 -4.63 -9.26
C GLU A 279 -21.05 -3.96 -9.06
N VAL A 280 -20.09 -4.67 -8.47
CA VAL A 280 -18.73 -4.19 -8.21
C VAL A 280 -17.73 -5.32 -8.26
N THR A 281 -16.53 -5.07 -8.78
CA THR A 281 -15.46 -6.06 -8.91
C THR A 281 -14.29 -5.72 -7.99
N LEU A 282 -13.80 -6.71 -7.25
CA LEU A 282 -12.56 -6.61 -6.47
C LEU A 282 -11.37 -7.04 -7.32
N ARG A 283 -10.29 -6.26 -7.29
CA ARG A 283 -9.05 -6.57 -8.00
C ARG A 283 -7.83 -6.26 -7.14
N MET A 284 -7.02 -7.27 -6.84
CA MET A 284 -5.70 -7.06 -6.26
C MET A 284 -4.76 -6.45 -7.28
N VAL A 285 -3.99 -5.46 -6.86
CA VAL A 285 -3.05 -4.74 -7.74
C VAL A 285 -1.68 -4.56 -7.07
N THR A 286 -0.64 -4.53 -7.89
CA THR A 286 0.64 -3.94 -7.47
C THR A 286 0.59 -2.43 -7.60
N LEU A 287 1.53 -1.72 -6.97
CA LEU A 287 1.65 -0.26 -7.11
C LEU A 287 1.83 0.14 -8.58
N GLN A 288 2.59 -0.62 -9.36
CA GLN A 288 2.78 -0.36 -10.77
C GLN A 288 1.48 -0.56 -11.57
N GLU A 289 0.75 -1.66 -11.32
CA GLU A 289 -0.56 -1.88 -11.96
C GLU A 289 -1.55 -0.77 -11.57
N LEU A 290 -1.57 -0.37 -10.30
CA LEU A 290 -2.42 0.73 -9.84
C LEU A 290 -2.11 2.01 -10.60
N TYR A 291 -0.84 2.40 -10.68
CA TYR A 291 -0.42 3.58 -11.42
C TYR A 291 -0.87 3.52 -12.89
N ASP A 292 -0.63 2.41 -13.58
CA ASP A 292 -1.00 2.24 -14.98
C ASP A 292 -2.53 2.31 -15.22
N LEU A 293 -3.32 1.83 -14.26
CA LEU A 293 -4.79 1.86 -14.32
C LEU A 293 -5.36 3.26 -14.12
N ILE A 294 -4.76 4.06 -13.21
CA ILE A 294 -5.38 5.33 -12.80
C ILE A 294 -4.77 6.55 -13.47
N ARG A 295 -3.50 6.56 -13.91
CA ARG A 295 -2.77 7.75 -14.37
C ARG A 295 -3.49 8.55 -15.45
N ASN A 296 -4.18 7.88 -16.38
CA ASN A 296 -4.93 8.56 -17.43
C ASN A 296 -6.32 9.03 -16.96
N LYS A 297 -6.89 8.36 -15.95
CA LYS A 297 -8.18 8.74 -15.35
C LYS A 297 -8.08 9.97 -14.45
N VAL A 298 -6.86 10.32 -14.01
CA VAL A 298 -6.57 11.42 -13.09
C VAL A 298 -5.63 12.48 -13.69
N ALA A 299 -5.52 12.54 -15.01
CA ALA A 299 -4.61 13.44 -15.71
C ALA A 299 -4.92 14.93 -15.48
N ASP A 300 -6.13 15.26 -15.06
CA ASP A 300 -6.62 16.60 -14.71
C ASP A 300 -6.52 16.92 -13.21
N ALA A 301 -5.85 16.07 -12.43
CA ALA A 301 -5.67 16.28 -11.01
C ALA A 301 -4.99 17.63 -10.71
N PRO A 302 -5.35 18.29 -9.58
CA PRO A 302 -4.79 19.58 -9.23
C PRO A 302 -3.29 19.51 -8.98
N VAL A 303 -2.60 20.64 -9.19
CA VAL A 303 -1.16 20.76 -8.91
C VAL A 303 -0.95 21.44 -7.56
N TYR A 304 -0.13 20.80 -6.74
CA TYR A 304 0.31 21.32 -5.44
C TYR A 304 1.84 21.55 -5.43
N ARG A 305 2.30 22.64 -4.81
CA ARG A 305 3.72 23.04 -4.76
C ARG A 305 4.27 23.24 -3.35
N GLY A 306 3.44 23.08 -2.33
CA GLY A 306 3.84 23.30 -0.93
C GLY A 306 4.46 22.10 -0.26
N ALA A 307 4.85 22.28 1.01
CA ALA A 307 5.23 21.20 1.90
C ALA A 307 3.98 20.44 2.40
N ILE A 308 4.14 19.16 2.67
CA ILE A 308 3.14 18.33 3.33
C ILE A 308 3.68 18.04 4.73
N ASN A 309 3.23 18.82 5.70
CA ASN A 309 3.74 18.74 7.07
C ASN A 309 3.33 17.43 7.73
N ASP A 310 4.27 16.83 8.43
CA ASP A 310 4.05 15.65 9.24
C ASP A 310 3.51 16.03 10.62
N TRP A 311 2.35 15.49 10.96
CA TRP A 311 1.76 15.65 12.29
C TRP A 311 2.55 14.94 13.38
N TRP A 312 3.29 13.90 13.04
CA TRP A 312 4.15 13.17 13.98
C TRP A 312 5.42 13.93 14.36
N GLY A 313 5.83 14.88 13.55
CA GLY A 313 6.93 15.80 13.84
C GLY A 313 6.71 16.68 15.08
N ASN A 314 5.48 16.82 15.55
CA ASN A 314 5.16 17.63 16.73
C ASN A 314 5.90 17.15 17.98
N GLY A 315 6.08 15.84 18.18
CA GLY A 315 6.83 15.31 19.32
C GLY A 315 8.31 15.65 19.28
N VAL A 316 8.92 15.69 18.13
CA VAL A 316 10.33 16.09 17.95
C VAL A 316 10.51 17.58 18.26
N GLY A 317 9.61 18.43 17.77
CA GLY A 317 9.64 19.87 18.07
C GLY A 317 9.50 20.17 19.56
N LEU A 318 8.65 19.46 20.27
CA LEU A 318 8.46 19.60 21.71
C LEU A 318 9.69 19.11 22.51
N SER A 319 10.34 18.04 22.08
CA SER A 319 11.55 17.54 22.73
C SER A 319 12.74 18.48 22.62
N LEU A 320 12.86 19.22 21.54
CA LEU A 320 13.93 20.20 21.33
C LEU A 320 13.78 21.45 22.23
N ILE A 321 12.58 21.75 22.72
CA ILE A 321 12.34 22.86 23.65
C ILE A 321 12.88 22.54 25.06
N HIS A 322 13.07 21.27 25.38
CA HIS A 322 13.55 20.81 26.70
C HIS A 322 15.05 20.47 26.74
N ILE A 323 15.75 20.63 25.65
CA ILE A 323 17.21 20.47 25.56
C ILE A 323 17.88 21.84 25.62
#